data_f973208a6523ae49d95ed49fc8da0c41
#
_entry.id   f973208a6523ae49d95ed49fc8da0c41
#
_cell.length_a   1.000
_cell.length_b   1.000
_cell.length_c   1.000
_cell.angle_alpha   90.00
_cell.angle_beta   90.00
_cell.angle_gamma   90.00
#
_symmetry.space_group_name_H-M   'P 1'
#
loop_
_entity.id
_entity.type
_entity.pdbx_description
1 polymer ?
#
loop_
_entity_poly.entity_id
_entity_poly.type
_entity_poly.pdbx_seq_one_letter_code
_entity_poly.pdbx_strand_id
1 'polypeptide(L)'
;IQVPGAPIALMGRLIEEMGFSAMYASGAAFSAGIVGMPDIGLFTLTELVQHLQHLTAQVVTPVIVDADTGFGDTANVERTVVELERAGAAAIQLEDQDLPKRCGHLSGKSLVSVGSMCAKVRAAAAARSDEATVIIARTDARGVESFETAVDRAKKYVAAGADWIFPEALATKEEFAAFAKAIDVPLVANMTEFGKSPLLTFAELAEIGYKAVLYPCLLYTSPSPRDSCA
;
A
#
# COMPACT_ATOMS: atom_id res chain seq x y z
N ILE A 1 -8.91 10.82 -3.45
CA ILE A 1 -9.20 10.69 -2.01
C ILE A 1 -7.91 10.78 -1.20
N GLN A 2 -7.98 11.31 0.02
CA GLN A 2 -6.90 11.24 1.01
C GLN A 2 -7.09 9.96 1.84
N VAL A 3 -5.99 9.24 2.08
CA VAL A 3 -6.01 7.94 2.76
C VAL A 3 -5.00 7.97 3.92
N PRO A 4 -5.42 8.36 5.14
CA PRO A 4 -4.55 8.33 6.30
C PRO A 4 -4.32 6.91 6.80
N GLY A 5 -3.15 6.67 7.40
CA GLY A 5 -2.79 5.40 8.04
C GLY A 5 -3.54 5.18 9.35
N ALA A 6 -4.12 3.99 9.52
CA ALA A 6 -4.82 3.55 10.72
C ALA A 6 -4.06 2.38 11.38
N PRO A 7 -3.04 2.63 12.19
CA PRO A 7 -2.25 1.59 12.84
C PRO A 7 -3.02 0.80 13.91
N ILE A 8 -4.08 1.36 14.48
CA ILE A 8 -4.93 0.72 15.49
C ILE A 8 -6.40 1.12 15.30
N ALA A 9 -7.32 0.33 15.82
CA ALA A 9 -8.76 0.55 15.70
C ALA A 9 -9.22 1.92 16.24
N LEU A 10 -8.63 2.44 17.32
CA LEU A 10 -8.95 3.76 17.83
C LEU A 10 -8.66 4.86 16.81
N MET A 11 -7.53 4.78 16.10
CA MET A 11 -7.20 5.74 15.02
C MET A 11 -8.13 5.58 13.83
N GLY A 12 -8.54 4.35 13.50
CA GLY A 12 -9.57 4.10 12.48
C GLY A 12 -10.88 4.84 12.78
N ARG A 13 -11.35 4.78 14.01
CA ARG A 13 -12.54 5.53 14.44
C ARG A 13 -12.36 7.05 14.32
N LEU A 14 -11.21 7.59 14.71
CA LEU A 14 -10.93 9.03 14.58
C LEU A 14 -10.92 9.44 13.09
N ILE A 15 -10.30 8.65 12.22
CA ILE A 15 -10.27 8.88 10.77
C ILE A 15 -11.70 8.90 10.21
N GLU A 16 -12.55 7.96 10.63
CA GLU A 16 -13.96 7.92 10.23
C GLU A 16 -14.73 9.14 10.74
N GLU A 17 -14.59 9.52 12.02
CA GLU A 17 -15.22 10.72 12.58
C GLU A 17 -14.79 12.01 11.89
N MET A 18 -13.55 12.06 11.36
CA MET A 18 -13.05 13.19 10.56
C MET A 18 -13.58 13.20 9.13
N GLY A 19 -14.33 12.18 8.69
CA GLY A 19 -15.00 12.10 7.38
C GLY A 19 -14.10 11.70 6.23
N PHE A 20 -12.98 11.03 6.47
CA PHE A 20 -12.17 10.45 5.39
C PHE A 20 -12.91 9.30 4.70
N SER A 21 -12.74 9.21 3.36
CA SER A 21 -13.44 8.23 2.53
C SER A 21 -12.79 6.84 2.50
N ALA A 22 -11.57 6.72 2.99
CA ALA A 22 -10.84 5.47 3.11
C ALA A 22 -9.70 5.63 4.12
N MET A 23 -9.18 4.50 4.63
CA MET A 23 -8.00 4.46 5.51
C MET A 23 -7.07 3.31 5.09
N TYR A 24 -5.83 3.33 5.60
CA TYR A 24 -4.80 2.37 5.23
C TYR A 24 -4.26 1.62 6.44
N ALA A 25 -4.38 0.30 6.43
CA ALA A 25 -3.74 -0.59 7.37
C ALA A 25 -2.32 -0.92 6.88
N SER A 26 -1.33 -0.15 7.34
CA SER A 26 0.07 -0.23 6.93
C SER A 26 0.79 -1.39 7.57
N GLY A 27 1.48 -2.22 6.78
CA GLY A 27 2.35 -3.29 7.27
C GLY A 27 3.52 -2.76 8.10
N ALA A 28 4.12 -1.63 7.69
CA ALA A 28 5.19 -0.97 8.46
C ALA A 28 4.71 -0.47 9.82
N ALA A 29 3.52 0.15 9.88
CA ALA A 29 2.95 0.62 11.13
C ALA A 29 2.52 -0.55 12.05
N PHE A 30 2.03 -1.64 11.48
CA PHE A 30 1.73 -2.87 12.20
C PHE A 30 3.00 -3.50 12.79
N SER A 31 4.04 -3.67 11.97
CA SER A 31 5.35 -4.21 12.42
C SER A 31 5.92 -3.42 13.59
N ALA A 32 6.05 -2.09 13.42
CA ALA A 32 6.68 -1.25 14.42
C ALA A 32 5.79 -0.98 15.64
N GLY A 33 4.50 -0.67 15.42
CA GLY A 33 3.61 -0.19 16.47
C GLY A 33 2.88 -1.27 17.25
N ILE A 34 2.59 -2.42 16.63
CA ILE A 34 1.86 -3.53 17.27
C ILE A 34 2.79 -4.66 17.65
N VAL A 35 3.65 -5.10 16.71
CA VAL A 35 4.53 -6.26 16.94
C VAL A 35 5.87 -5.84 17.58
N GLY A 36 6.26 -4.56 17.46
CA GLY A 36 7.53 -4.05 17.99
C GLY A 36 8.74 -4.57 17.22
N MET A 37 8.58 -4.88 15.93
CA MET A 37 9.61 -5.44 15.05
C MET A 37 9.87 -4.52 13.84
N PRO A 38 11.07 -4.61 13.23
CA PRO A 38 11.36 -3.90 11.99
C PRO A 38 10.47 -4.41 10.84
N ASP A 39 10.17 -3.52 9.88
CA ASP A 39 9.37 -3.80 8.68
C ASP A 39 10.21 -4.54 7.62
N ILE A 40 10.39 -5.84 7.83
CA ILE A 40 11.15 -6.76 6.97
C ILE A 40 10.42 -8.09 6.72
N GLY A 41 9.08 -8.09 6.79
CA GLY A 41 8.25 -9.26 6.53
C GLY A 41 8.26 -10.30 7.67
N LEU A 42 8.33 -9.88 8.93
CA LEU A 42 8.40 -10.78 10.09
C LEU A 42 7.02 -11.21 10.62
N PHE A 43 6.00 -10.37 10.46
CA PHE A 43 4.65 -10.76 10.88
C PHE A 43 4.01 -11.75 9.91
N THR A 44 3.06 -12.51 10.41
CA THR A 44 2.36 -13.55 9.65
C THR A 44 1.03 -13.05 9.09
N LEU A 45 0.49 -13.73 8.07
CA LEU A 45 -0.86 -13.48 7.58
C LEU A 45 -1.91 -13.55 8.71
N THR A 46 -1.79 -14.52 9.62
CA THR A 46 -2.75 -14.69 10.72
C THR A 46 -2.76 -13.47 11.66
N GLU A 47 -1.60 -12.94 12.00
CA GLU A 47 -1.49 -11.73 12.82
C GLU A 47 -2.09 -10.52 12.11
N LEU A 48 -1.84 -10.36 10.81
CA LEU A 48 -2.43 -9.28 10.01
C LEU A 48 -3.96 -9.39 9.94
N VAL A 49 -4.49 -10.59 9.69
CA VAL A 49 -5.94 -10.86 9.63
C VAL A 49 -6.61 -10.52 10.97
N GLN A 50 -6.03 -10.93 12.09
CA GLN A 50 -6.56 -10.63 13.42
C GLN A 50 -6.57 -9.13 13.68
N HIS A 51 -5.49 -8.44 13.34
CA HIS A 51 -5.40 -6.99 13.47
C HIS A 51 -6.44 -6.27 12.61
N LEU A 52 -6.59 -6.69 11.36
CA LEU A 52 -7.59 -6.12 10.44
C LEU A 52 -9.01 -6.32 10.96
N GLN A 53 -9.34 -7.51 11.48
CA GLN A 53 -10.66 -7.80 12.07
C GLN A 53 -10.99 -6.84 13.24
N HIS A 54 -10.00 -6.50 14.08
CA HIS A 54 -10.21 -5.52 15.15
C HIS A 54 -10.49 -4.12 14.60
N LEU A 55 -9.82 -3.72 13.51
CA LEU A 55 -10.03 -2.43 12.87
C LEU A 55 -11.40 -2.37 12.19
N THR A 56 -11.70 -3.30 11.30
CA THR A 56 -12.94 -3.31 10.50
C THR A 56 -14.21 -3.54 11.32
N ALA A 57 -14.10 -4.20 12.48
CA ALA A 57 -15.22 -4.32 13.42
C ALA A 57 -15.62 -2.99 14.08
N GLN A 58 -14.79 -1.95 14.00
CA GLN A 58 -15.03 -0.66 14.65
C GLN A 58 -15.35 0.49 13.69
N VAL A 59 -15.24 0.27 12.37
CA VAL A 59 -15.42 1.29 11.34
C VAL A 59 -16.22 0.73 10.17
N VAL A 60 -16.93 1.62 9.45
CA VAL A 60 -17.57 1.31 8.17
C VAL A 60 -16.81 1.91 6.99
N THR A 61 -15.87 2.82 7.27
CA THR A 61 -15.00 3.41 6.25
C THR A 61 -14.12 2.33 5.61
N PRO A 62 -14.04 2.26 4.27
CA PRO A 62 -13.24 1.27 3.55
C PRO A 62 -11.78 1.23 3.99
N VAL A 63 -11.25 0.03 4.22
CA VAL A 63 -9.86 -0.19 4.63
C VAL A 63 -9.06 -0.79 3.47
N ILE A 64 -7.98 -0.10 3.08
CA ILE A 64 -6.94 -0.62 2.19
C ILE A 64 -5.90 -1.32 3.06
N VAL A 65 -5.56 -2.57 2.74
CA VAL A 65 -4.62 -3.38 3.53
C VAL A 65 -3.33 -3.60 2.78
N ASP A 66 -2.21 -3.35 3.46
CA ASP A 66 -0.87 -3.72 3.04
C ASP A 66 -0.65 -5.21 3.32
N ALA A 67 -0.62 -6.02 2.27
CA ALA A 67 -0.37 -7.46 2.36
C ALA A 67 1.07 -7.84 2.02
N ASP A 68 2.01 -6.89 2.12
CA ASP A 68 3.43 -7.10 1.79
C ASP A 68 3.58 -7.81 0.42
N THR A 69 4.33 -8.91 0.36
CA THR A 69 4.57 -9.69 -0.86
C THR A 69 3.52 -10.80 -1.08
N GLY A 70 2.47 -10.85 -0.24
CA GLY A 70 1.40 -11.87 -0.29
C GLY A 70 1.69 -13.14 0.53
N PHE A 71 2.66 -13.09 1.46
CA PHE A 71 3.01 -14.16 2.41
C PHE A 71 3.48 -15.48 1.76
N GLY A 72 3.99 -15.40 0.53
CA GLY A 72 4.54 -16.56 -0.19
C GLY A 72 4.33 -16.48 -1.70
N ASP A 73 4.11 -17.62 -2.33
CA ASP A 73 3.86 -17.73 -3.77
C ASP A 73 2.35 -17.68 -4.07
N THR A 74 1.94 -17.91 -5.30
CA THR A 74 0.56 -17.76 -5.81
C THR A 74 -0.51 -18.39 -4.91
N ALA A 75 -0.32 -19.63 -4.47
CA ALA A 75 -1.25 -20.29 -3.55
C ALA A 75 -1.38 -19.58 -2.18
N ASN A 76 -0.29 -18.97 -1.70
CA ASN A 76 -0.34 -18.14 -0.51
C ASN A 76 -1.10 -16.83 -0.76
N VAL A 77 -0.90 -16.21 -1.93
CA VAL A 77 -1.61 -14.99 -2.34
C VAL A 77 -3.11 -15.26 -2.44
N GLU A 78 -3.54 -16.37 -3.04
CA GLU A 78 -4.96 -16.77 -3.07
C GLU A 78 -5.55 -16.83 -1.67
N ARG A 79 -4.88 -17.53 -0.74
CA ARG A 79 -5.29 -17.58 0.66
C ARG A 79 -5.30 -16.21 1.32
N THR A 80 -4.29 -15.40 1.06
CA THR A 80 -4.17 -14.04 1.61
C THR A 80 -5.37 -13.18 1.23
N VAL A 81 -5.75 -13.18 -0.04
CA VAL A 81 -6.91 -12.42 -0.53
C VAL A 81 -8.19 -12.90 0.15
N VAL A 82 -8.44 -14.20 0.17
CA VAL A 82 -9.65 -14.78 0.80
C VAL A 82 -9.75 -14.41 2.29
N GLU A 83 -8.65 -14.53 3.03
CA GLU A 83 -8.65 -14.24 4.48
C GLU A 83 -8.77 -12.73 4.77
N LEU A 84 -8.12 -11.87 3.98
CA LEU A 84 -8.22 -10.42 4.16
C LEU A 84 -9.60 -9.88 3.72
N GLU A 85 -10.17 -10.41 2.66
CA GLU A 85 -11.54 -10.08 2.22
C GLU A 85 -12.57 -10.44 3.30
N ARG A 86 -12.46 -11.66 3.89
CA ARG A 86 -13.29 -12.09 5.02
C ARG A 86 -13.10 -11.23 6.27
N ALA A 87 -11.91 -10.68 6.46
CA ALA A 87 -11.60 -9.75 7.54
C ALA A 87 -12.08 -8.32 7.27
N GLY A 88 -12.71 -8.05 6.11
CA GLY A 88 -13.32 -6.76 5.77
C GLY A 88 -12.41 -5.80 5.00
N ALA A 89 -11.35 -6.29 4.33
CA ALA A 89 -10.57 -5.47 3.42
C ALA A 89 -11.41 -5.01 2.23
N ALA A 90 -11.40 -3.70 1.94
CA ALA A 90 -11.99 -3.14 0.72
C ALA A 90 -10.99 -3.10 -0.44
N ALA A 91 -9.69 -3.07 -0.12
CA ALA A 91 -8.62 -3.17 -1.09
C ALA A 91 -7.42 -3.89 -0.49
N ILE A 92 -6.69 -4.64 -1.31
CA ILE A 92 -5.53 -5.43 -0.90
C ILE A 92 -4.35 -5.03 -1.77
N GLN A 93 -3.29 -4.52 -1.14
CA GLN A 93 -2.06 -4.14 -1.82
C GLN A 93 -1.05 -5.28 -1.73
N LEU A 94 -0.44 -5.61 -2.86
CA LEU A 94 0.66 -6.57 -3.01
C LEU A 94 1.86 -5.88 -3.67
N GLU A 95 3.06 -6.14 -3.17
CA GLU A 95 4.29 -5.55 -3.72
C GLU A 95 5.21 -6.57 -4.41
N ASP A 96 6.02 -6.09 -5.35
CA ASP A 96 6.93 -6.90 -6.16
C ASP A 96 8.32 -7.13 -5.55
N GLN A 97 8.49 -6.88 -4.25
CA GLN A 97 9.73 -7.17 -3.56
C GLN A 97 9.95 -8.69 -3.37
N ASP A 98 11.21 -9.09 -3.36
CA ASP A 98 11.63 -10.42 -2.92
C ASP A 98 11.88 -10.41 -1.40
N LEU A 99 11.75 -11.56 -0.75
CA LEU A 99 12.00 -11.69 0.69
C LEU A 99 13.51 -11.85 0.99
N PRO A 100 14.00 -11.22 2.05
CA PRO A 100 13.30 -10.35 3.00
C PRO A 100 13.01 -8.97 2.43
N LYS A 101 11.73 -8.58 2.44
CA LYS A 101 11.32 -7.25 1.95
C LYS A 101 11.85 -6.13 2.86
N ARG A 102 11.78 -4.89 2.39
CA ARG A 102 12.16 -3.69 3.16
C ARG A 102 11.15 -2.57 2.93
N CYS A 103 11.10 -1.62 3.85
CA CYS A 103 10.34 -0.39 3.62
C CYS A 103 10.72 0.23 2.27
N GLY A 104 9.73 0.67 1.49
CA GLY A 104 9.89 1.15 0.11
C GLY A 104 10.89 2.27 -0.09
N HIS A 105 11.09 3.10 0.94
CA HIS A 105 12.06 4.21 0.92
C HIS A 105 13.48 3.81 1.36
N LEU A 106 13.70 2.58 1.81
CA LEU A 106 15.03 2.07 2.17
C LEU A 106 15.77 1.47 0.96
N SER A 107 17.10 1.43 1.06
CA SER A 107 17.97 0.80 0.07
C SER A 107 18.14 -0.70 0.31
N GLY A 108 18.64 -1.44 -0.70
CA GLY A 108 18.96 -2.86 -0.58
C GLY A 108 17.74 -3.78 -0.76
N LYS A 109 16.69 -3.30 -1.42
CA LYS A 109 15.57 -4.11 -1.90
C LYS A 109 16.00 -4.95 -3.10
N SER A 110 15.41 -6.12 -3.27
CA SER A 110 15.43 -6.92 -4.49
C SER A 110 13.99 -7.17 -4.96
N LEU A 111 13.82 -7.40 -6.24
CA LEU A 111 12.51 -7.60 -6.84
C LEU A 111 12.37 -9.01 -7.38
N VAL A 112 11.18 -9.58 -7.24
CA VAL A 112 10.82 -10.78 -7.97
C VAL A 112 10.74 -10.51 -9.48
N SER A 113 10.84 -11.55 -10.30
CA SER A 113 10.65 -11.39 -11.75
C SER A 113 9.27 -10.82 -12.05
N VAL A 114 9.16 -10.09 -13.17
CA VAL A 114 7.86 -9.58 -13.66
C VAL A 114 6.86 -10.72 -13.83
N GLY A 115 7.32 -11.87 -14.32
CA GLY A 115 6.46 -13.06 -14.50
C GLY A 115 5.89 -13.58 -13.18
N SER A 116 6.72 -13.62 -12.13
CA SER A 116 6.30 -14.03 -10.78
C SER A 116 5.25 -13.05 -10.21
N MET A 117 5.51 -11.74 -10.27
CA MET A 117 4.53 -10.76 -9.79
C MET A 117 3.23 -10.79 -10.60
N CYS A 118 3.29 -10.91 -11.93
CA CYS A 118 2.09 -11.08 -12.75
C CYS A 118 1.30 -12.35 -12.38
N ALA A 119 1.97 -13.45 -12.02
CA ALA A 119 1.30 -14.66 -11.54
C ALA A 119 0.59 -14.41 -10.20
N LYS A 120 1.24 -13.71 -9.26
CA LYS A 120 0.65 -13.30 -7.98
C LYS A 120 -0.58 -12.39 -8.18
N VAL A 121 -0.49 -11.39 -9.07
CA VAL A 121 -1.62 -10.48 -9.36
C VAL A 121 -2.79 -11.25 -9.97
N ARG A 122 -2.55 -12.17 -10.91
CA ARG A 122 -3.62 -13.03 -11.47
C ARG A 122 -4.27 -13.91 -10.39
N ALA A 123 -3.46 -14.50 -9.53
CA ALA A 123 -3.95 -15.31 -8.41
C ALA A 123 -4.82 -14.47 -7.47
N ALA A 124 -4.38 -13.26 -7.13
CA ALA A 124 -5.14 -12.32 -6.30
C ALA A 124 -6.48 -11.94 -6.94
N ALA A 125 -6.47 -11.53 -8.21
CA ALA A 125 -7.68 -11.14 -8.93
C ALA A 125 -8.68 -12.30 -9.09
N ALA A 126 -8.19 -13.53 -9.24
CA ALA A 126 -9.03 -14.72 -9.35
C ALA A 126 -9.58 -15.21 -7.99
N ALA A 127 -8.88 -14.95 -6.88
CA ALA A 127 -9.24 -15.43 -5.56
C ALA A 127 -10.30 -14.58 -4.85
N ARG A 128 -10.46 -13.31 -5.23
CA ARG A 128 -11.47 -12.43 -4.64
C ARG A 128 -12.88 -12.94 -4.91
N SER A 129 -13.74 -12.90 -3.90
CA SER A 129 -15.14 -13.31 -3.98
C SER A 129 -16.07 -12.15 -4.34
N ASP A 130 -15.67 -10.92 -4.05
CA ASP A 130 -16.40 -9.69 -4.37
C ASP A 130 -15.58 -8.89 -5.42
N GLU A 131 -16.19 -8.63 -6.58
CA GLU A 131 -15.56 -7.82 -7.64
C GLU A 131 -15.29 -6.37 -7.19
N ALA A 132 -15.93 -5.89 -6.13
CA ALA A 132 -15.68 -4.58 -5.54
C ALA A 132 -14.37 -4.55 -4.72
N THR A 133 -13.83 -5.69 -4.31
CA THR A 133 -12.52 -5.78 -3.65
C THR A 133 -11.42 -5.39 -4.62
N VAL A 134 -10.71 -4.29 -4.34
CA VAL A 134 -9.69 -3.72 -5.23
C VAL A 134 -8.35 -4.43 -5.01
N ILE A 135 -7.73 -4.91 -6.08
CA ILE A 135 -6.35 -5.43 -6.06
C ILE A 135 -5.39 -4.32 -6.50
N ILE A 136 -4.52 -3.89 -5.59
CA ILE A 136 -3.50 -2.86 -5.82
C ILE A 136 -2.15 -3.54 -6.02
N ALA A 137 -1.55 -3.38 -7.19
CA ALA A 137 -0.18 -3.84 -7.41
C ALA A 137 0.80 -2.69 -7.17
N ARG A 138 1.68 -2.87 -6.19
CA ARG A 138 2.77 -1.95 -5.90
C ARG A 138 4.03 -2.42 -6.60
N THR A 139 4.77 -1.48 -7.20
CA THR A 139 6.11 -1.73 -7.73
C THR A 139 7.14 -0.84 -7.06
N ASP A 140 8.21 -1.46 -6.59
CA ASP A 140 9.38 -0.81 -6.01
C ASP A 140 10.51 -0.59 -7.04
N ALA A 141 10.25 -0.87 -8.32
CA ALA A 141 11.25 -0.88 -9.39
C ALA A 141 11.92 0.48 -9.61
N ARG A 142 11.22 1.61 -9.38
CA ARG A 142 11.85 2.94 -9.48
C ARG A 142 13.07 3.09 -8.57
N GLY A 143 13.00 2.52 -7.38
CA GLY A 143 14.09 2.61 -6.38
C GLY A 143 15.18 1.55 -6.53
N VAL A 144 14.98 0.52 -7.37
CA VAL A 144 15.86 -0.65 -7.54
C VAL A 144 16.44 -0.71 -8.95
N GLU A 145 15.63 -0.44 -9.96
CA GLU A 145 15.98 -0.55 -11.39
C GLU A 145 15.95 0.84 -12.04
N SER A 146 14.85 1.23 -12.69
CA SER A 146 14.67 2.55 -13.32
C SER A 146 13.20 2.97 -13.34
N PHE A 147 12.95 4.24 -13.73
CA PHE A 147 11.60 4.75 -13.95
C PHE A 147 10.90 4.00 -15.09
N GLU A 148 11.58 3.77 -16.20
CA GLU A 148 11.05 3.08 -17.37
C GLU A 148 10.65 1.64 -17.02
N THR A 149 11.48 0.96 -16.26
CA THR A 149 11.18 -0.41 -15.79
C THR A 149 9.98 -0.42 -14.85
N ALA A 150 9.84 0.58 -13.98
CA ALA A 150 8.66 0.69 -13.10
C ALA A 150 7.38 0.88 -13.92
N VAL A 151 7.39 1.70 -14.98
CA VAL A 151 6.26 1.86 -15.89
C VAL A 151 5.95 0.56 -16.65
N ASP A 152 6.97 -0.13 -17.15
CA ASP A 152 6.78 -1.40 -17.87
C ASP A 152 6.23 -2.51 -16.96
N ARG A 153 6.69 -2.60 -15.72
CA ARG A 153 6.15 -3.52 -14.71
C ARG A 153 4.68 -3.20 -14.43
N ALA A 154 4.35 -1.94 -14.17
CA ALA A 154 3.00 -1.49 -13.88
C ALA A 154 2.01 -1.86 -15.01
N LYS A 155 2.37 -1.63 -16.28
CA LYS A 155 1.54 -2.04 -17.43
C LYS A 155 1.27 -3.54 -17.46
N LYS A 156 2.28 -4.35 -17.15
CA LYS A 156 2.13 -5.81 -17.10
C LYS A 156 1.28 -6.27 -15.91
N TYR A 157 1.34 -5.56 -14.78
CA TYR A 157 0.50 -5.84 -13.62
C TYR A 157 -0.97 -5.49 -13.89
N VAL A 158 -1.23 -4.36 -14.57
CA VAL A 158 -2.58 -4.02 -15.06
C VAL A 158 -3.09 -5.12 -16.01
N ALA A 159 -2.29 -5.53 -16.99
CA ALA A 159 -2.65 -6.63 -17.90
C ALA A 159 -2.84 -7.99 -17.19
N ALA A 160 -2.25 -8.16 -16.01
CA ALA A 160 -2.41 -9.35 -15.17
C ALA A 160 -3.67 -9.29 -14.27
N GLY A 161 -4.36 -8.16 -14.18
CA GLY A 161 -5.61 -8.00 -13.43
C GLY A 161 -5.51 -7.09 -12.20
N ALA A 162 -4.46 -6.28 -12.07
CA ALA A 162 -4.42 -5.23 -11.05
C ALA A 162 -5.43 -4.12 -11.40
N ASP A 163 -6.28 -3.78 -10.44
CA ASP A 163 -7.27 -2.70 -10.60
C ASP A 163 -6.64 -1.33 -10.43
N TRP A 164 -5.67 -1.20 -9.51
CA TRP A 164 -4.92 0.03 -9.24
C TRP A 164 -3.43 -0.25 -9.20
N ILE A 165 -2.64 0.80 -9.41
CA ILE A 165 -1.17 0.73 -9.33
C ILE A 165 -0.65 1.69 -8.26
N PHE A 166 0.35 1.21 -7.51
CA PHE A 166 1.07 1.97 -6.52
C PHE A 166 2.57 2.02 -6.90
N PRO A 167 3.04 3.11 -7.56
CA PRO A 167 4.44 3.31 -7.85
C PRO A 167 5.18 3.84 -6.61
N GLU A 168 6.11 3.07 -6.08
CA GLU A 168 6.87 3.46 -4.89
C GLU A 168 8.10 4.30 -5.27
N ALA A 169 8.40 5.29 -4.42
CA ALA A 169 9.65 6.07 -4.45
C ALA A 169 9.92 6.82 -5.78
N LEU A 170 8.89 7.36 -6.43
CA LEU A 170 9.07 8.30 -7.53
C LEU A 170 9.84 9.53 -7.02
N ALA A 171 10.84 10.01 -7.77
CA ALA A 171 11.83 10.94 -7.27
C ALA A 171 11.50 12.42 -7.52
N THR A 172 10.65 12.73 -8.51
CA THR A 172 10.31 14.11 -8.87
C THR A 172 8.84 14.25 -9.26
N LYS A 173 8.32 15.48 -9.21
CA LYS A 173 6.95 15.79 -9.67
C LYS A 173 6.72 15.40 -11.12
N GLU A 174 7.74 15.55 -11.96
CA GLU A 174 7.72 15.17 -13.38
C GLU A 174 7.57 13.66 -13.54
N GLU A 175 8.21 12.86 -12.69
CA GLU A 175 8.03 11.39 -12.68
C GLU A 175 6.61 11.03 -12.28
N PHE A 176 6.00 11.68 -11.27
CA PHE A 176 4.59 11.48 -10.94
C PHE A 176 3.68 11.76 -12.12
N ALA A 177 3.88 12.89 -12.83
CA ALA A 177 3.10 13.26 -13.99
C ALA A 177 3.31 12.29 -15.18
N ALA A 178 4.55 11.90 -15.44
CA ALA A 178 4.88 10.96 -16.52
C ALA A 178 4.30 9.56 -16.24
N PHE A 179 4.34 9.09 -14.99
CA PHE A 179 3.76 7.82 -14.59
C PHE A 179 2.24 7.83 -14.75
N ALA A 180 1.57 8.90 -14.29
CA ALA A 180 0.12 9.05 -14.45
C ALA A 180 -0.33 9.08 -15.91
N LYS A 181 0.48 9.68 -16.80
CA LYS A 181 0.20 9.68 -18.23
C LYS A 181 0.39 8.31 -18.91
N ALA A 182 1.23 7.46 -18.32
CA ALA A 182 1.60 6.17 -18.91
C ALA A 182 0.70 5.00 -18.48
N ILE A 183 -0.13 5.17 -17.44
CA ILE A 183 -0.94 4.10 -16.82
C ILE A 183 -2.41 4.53 -16.81
N ASP A 184 -3.27 3.72 -17.38
CA ASP A 184 -4.70 4.03 -17.60
C ASP A 184 -5.63 3.58 -16.45
N VAL A 185 -5.08 3.09 -15.32
CA VAL A 185 -5.86 2.72 -14.14
C VAL A 185 -5.60 3.68 -12.99
N PRO A 186 -6.47 3.73 -11.95
CA PRO A 186 -6.25 4.55 -10.77
C PRO A 186 -4.88 4.35 -10.13
N LEU A 187 -4.25 5.45 -9.69
CA LEU A 187 -2.93 5.46 -9.07
C LEU A 187 -3.00 5.88 -7.60
N VAL A 188 -2.15 5.25 -6.79
CA VAL A 188 -1.89 5.62 -5.40
C VAL A 188 -0.56 6.35 -5.31
N ALA A 189 -0.55 7.55 -4.71
CA ALA A 189 0.68 8.27 -4.39
C ALA A 189 0.99 8.10 -2.89
N ASN A 190 2.21 7.73 -2.56
CA ASN A 190 2.67 7.60 -1.18
C ASN A 190 3.40 8.87 -0.74
N MET A 191 2.82 9.59 0.19
CA MET A 191 3.39 10.81 0.80
C MET A 191 3.96 10.50 2.19
N THR A 192 4.93 9.57 2.21
CA THR A 192 5.66 9.23 3.44
C THR A 192 6.62 10.35 3.82
N GLU A 193 6.48 10.88 5.02
CA GLU A 193 7.43 11.83 5.59
C GLU A 193 8.82 11.21 5.71
N PHE A 194 9.86 12.02 5.45
CA PHE A 194 11.26 11.60 5.42
C PHE A 194 11.57 10.49 4.38
N GLY A 195 10.68 10.29 3.40
CA GLY A 195 10.88 9.36 2.29
C GLY A 195 11.80 9.89 1.19
N LYS A 196 11.98 9.11 0.13
CA LYS A 196 12.77 9.50 -1.07
C LYS A 196 11.98 10.40 -2.02
N SER A 197 10.65 10.32 -1.99
CA SER A 197 9.77 11.13 -2.85
C SER A 197 9.63 12.55 -2.31
N PRO A 198 9.45 13.55 -3.18
CA PRO A 198 9.07 14.89 -2.75
C PRO A 198 7.67 14.85 -2.14
N LEU A 199 7.46 15.63 -1.08
CA LEU A 199 6.12 15.80 -0.53
C LEU A 199 5.32 16.76 -1.44
N LEU A 200 4.43 16.19 -2.23
CA LEU A 200 3.48 16.95 -3.05
C LEU A 200 2.17 17.11 -2.28
N THR A 201 1.50 18.23 -2.51
CA THR A 201 0.18 18.46 -1.92
C THR A 201 -0.87 17.55 -2.56
N PHE A 202 -1.96 17.32 -1.85
CA PHE A 202 -3.11 16.58 -2.38
C PHE A 202 -3.65 17.22 -3.67
N ALA A 203 -3.72 18.57 -3.74
CA ALA A 203 -4.18 19.30 -4.92
C ALA A 203 -3.28 19.04 -6.14
N GLU A 204 -1.96 19.13 -5.99
CA GLU A 204 -1.01 18.84 -7.06
C GLU A 204 -1.13 17.40 -7.57
N LEU A 205 -1.25 16.43 -6.69
CA LEU A 205 -1.41 15.02 -7.07
C LEU A 205 -2.76 14.75 -7.75
N ALA A 206 -3.84 15.42 -7.30
CA ALA A 206 -5.14 15.34 -7.95
C ALA A 206 -5.12 15.94 -9.37
N GLU A 207 -4.45 17.09 -9.58
CA GLU A 207 -4.24 17.69 -10.89
C GLU A 207 -3.43 16.79 -11.83
N ILE A 208 -2.41 16.11 -11.31
CA ILE A 208 -1.61 15.11 -12.05
C ILE A 208 -2.45 13.91 -12.47
N GLY A 209 -3.52 13.58 -11.71
CA GLY A 209 -4.44 12.47 -12.01
C GLY A 209 -4.42 11.30 -11.02
N TYR A 210 -3.70 11.42 -9.90
CA TYR A 210 -3.75 10.40 -8.83
C TYR A 210 -5.11 10.34 -8.17
N LYS A 211 -5.63 9.14 -7.94
CA LYS A 211 -6.94 8.92 -7.32
C LYS A 211 -6.89 8.81 -5.81
N ALA A 212 -5.80 8.28 -5.28
CA ALA A 212 -5.57 8.14 -3.85
C ALA A 212 -4.21 8.71 -3.46
N VAL A 213 -4.17 9.44 -2.35
CA VAL A 213 -2.94 9.96 -1.73
C VAL A 213 -2.84 9.38 -0.35
N LEU A 214 -1.86 8.52 -0.15
CA LEU A 214 -1.60 7.79 1.08
C LEU A 214 -0.68 8.59 1.99
N TYR A 215 -1.08 8.72 3.25
CA TYR A 215 -0.30 9.28 4.36
C TYR A 215 -0.09 8.21 5.44
N PRO A 216 0.82 7.25 5.24
CA PRO A 216 0.88 6.03 6.06
C PRO A 216 1.33 6.27 7.49
N CYS A 217 2.11 7.33 7.71
CA CYS A 217 2.80 7.60 8.97
C CYS A 217 2.23 8.80 9.74
N LEU A 218 1.29 9.55 9.18
CA LEU A 218 0.85 10.85 9.69
C LEU A 218 0.51 10.86 11.18
N LEU A 219 -0.19 9.84 11.66
CA LEU A 219 -0.70 9.82 13.03
C LEU A 219 0.36 9.45 14.09
N TYR A 220 1.43 8.75 13.74
CA TYR A 220 2.50 8.41 14.68
C TYR A 220 3.78 9.23 14.47
N THR A 221 3.88 9.99 13.38
CA THR A 221 4.95 10.96 13.15
C THR A 221 4.54 12.40 13.49
N SER A 222 3.26 12.65 13.75
CA SER A 222 2.76 13.97 14.14
C SER A 222 3.44 14.43 15.43
N PRO A 223 3.89 15.71 15.50
CA PRO A 223 4.51 16.24 16.70
C PRO A 223 3.54 16.17 17.89
N SER A 224 4.03 15.70 19.02
CA SER A 224 3.23 15.70 20.26
C SER A 224 3.06 17.12 20.77
N PRO A 225 2.04 17.41 21.62
CA PRO A 225 1.94 18.70 22.29
C PRO A 225 3.17 19.08 23.12
N ARG A 226 4.03 18.11 23.47
CA ARG A 226 5.30 18.34 24.18
C ARG A 226 6.38 18.90 23.26
N ASP A 227 6.35 18.61 21.97
CA ASP A 227 7.34 19.07 21.00
C ASP A 227 7.15 20.55 20.64
N SER A 228 5.96 21.12 20.91
CA SER A 228 5.64 22.54 20.73
C SER A 228 6.08 23.41 21.89
N CYS A 229 6.65 22.85 22.95
CA CYS A 229 7.11 23.55 24.15
C CYS A 229 8.64 23.73 24.22
N ALA A 230 9.37 23.49 23.11
CA ALA A 230 10.83 23.67 23.03
C ALA A 230 11.21 24.99 22.36
#